data_812b729a8cc6aec370647227c94fa824
#
_entry.id   812b729a8cc6aec370647227c94fa824
#
_cell.length_a   1.000
_cell.length_b   1.000
_cell.length_c   1.000
_cell.angle_alpha   90.00
_cell.angle_beta   90.00
_cell.angle_gamma   90.00
#
_symmetry.space_group_name_H-M   'P 1'
#
loop_
_entity.id
_entity.type
_entity.pdbx_description
1 polymer ?
#
loop_
_entity_poly.entity_id
_entity_poly.type
_entity_poly.pdbx_seq_one_letter_code
_entity_poly.pdbx_strand_id
1 'polypeptide(L)'
;MTAAGIELRCVAKSYGAAVKAVHNFSLTVEPGNLVTLLGPSGCGKTTILRLIAGLEDLSEGDILIDGQAITHVPTHKRQLGMVAQDYALFPHMTVEQNLAFGLKSSGLARRRQAQLSSLQIKERIGELLSLVGLDGYERRRPAQLSGGQKQRVALARALVTEPRVLLLDEPFAALDKQLREQLQIEVRKIQQQVGITTVFVTHDQNEALAMSDKVAVLNRGRLEQYAIPQQIYDEPATRFVAEFVGRNNFFSGRVTERSAVACRVALSDGTEFWVQCKSPVLVDDRIQFSVRPERVRVSRAAASVDANLNSLVGVVAHTVYLGDRIDVLVDTKVGVMSANIPRDQPDQRNWIHGESVRVEFSPGAGTLLPDGQAM
;
A
#
# COMPACT_ATOMS: atom_id res chain seq x y z
N MET A 1 -12.89 19.86 -10.65
CA MET A 1 -11.56 19.56 -11.25
C MET A 1 -11.74 18.45 -12.28
N THR A 2 -11.04 18.46 -13.42
CA THR A 2 -11.07 17.35 -14.39
C THR A 2 -9.94 16.39 -14.04
N ALA A 3 -10.28 15.17 -13.63
CA ALA A 3 -9.30 14.13 -13.33
C ALA A 3 -8.54 13.73 -14.62
N ALA A 4 -7.25 13.50 -14.50
CA ALA A 4 -6.37 13.13 -15.60
C ALA A 4 -5.74 11.77 -15.35
N GLY A 5 -5.70 10.88 -16.33
CA GLY A 5 -4.98 9.62 -16.25
C GLY A 5 -3.46 9.84 -16.30
N ILE A 6 -2.71 8.95 -15.67
CA ILE A 6 -1.24 8.92 -15.72
C ILE A 6 -0.80 7.62 -16.37
N GLU A 7 0.16 7.71 -17.27
CA GLU A 7 0.79 6.53 -17.87
C GLU A 7 2.30 6.66 -17.80
N LEU A 8 2.96 5.66 -17.20
CA LEU A 8 4.40 5.48 -17.20
C LEU A 8 4.73 4.35 -18.18
N ARG A 9 5.56 4.62 -19.19
CA ARG A 9 5.96 3.66 -20.23
C ARG A 9 7.44 3.36 -20.12
N CYS A 10 7.78 2.14 -19.72
CA CYS A 10 9.16 1.65 -19.64
C CYS A 10 10.13 2.60 -18.93
N VAL A 11 9.65 3.27 -17.87
CA VAL A 11 10.40 4.29 -17.15
C VAL A 11 11.60 3.67 -16.45
N ALA A 12 12.78 4.27 -16.63
CA ALA A 12 13.99 3.90 -15.93
C ALA A 12 14.71 5.12 -15.35
N LYS A 13 15.38 4.92 -14.21
CA LYS A 13 16.25 5.94 -13.59
C LYS A 13 17.52 5.32 -13.10
N SER A 14 18.64 5.86 -13.58
CA SER A 14 19.99 5.54 -13.12
C SER A 14 20.66 6.77 -12.50
N TYR A 15 21.37 6.57 -11.40
CA TYR A 15 22.23 7.59 -10.79
C TYR A 15 23.69 7.20 -11.02
N GLY A 16 24.34 7.87 -11.96
CA GLY A 16 25.67 7.51 -12.42
C GLY A 16 25.70 6.13 -13.10
N ALA A 17 26.87 5.50 -13.14
CA ALA A 17 27.06 4.20 -13.79
C ALA A 17 26.65 3.00 -12.89
N ALA A 18 26.52 3.18 -11.59
CA ALA A 18 26.46 2.06 -10.64
C ALA A 18 25.07 1.77 -10.05
N VAL A 19 24.17 2.77 -9.98
CA VAL A 19 22.90 2.59 -9.25
C VAL A 19 21.71 2.82 -10.18
N LYS A 20 21.03 1.75 -10.55
CA LYS A 20 19.73 1.83 -11.25
C LYS A 20 18.60 1.72 -10.22
N ALA A 21 17.95 2.85 -9.94
CA ALA A 21 16.91 2.96 -8.92
C ALA A 21 15.53 2.52 -9.41
N VAL A 22 15.26 2.62 -10.73
CA VAL A 22 14.01 2.19 -11.38
C VAL A 22 14.36 1.44 -12.65
N HIS A 23 13.73 0.27 -12.84
CA HIS A 23 14.03 -0.64 -13.93
C HIS A 23 12.79 -0.90 -14.78
N ASN A 24 12.72 -0.33 -16.00
CA ASN A 24 11.66 -0.63 -16.97
C ASN A 24 10.24 -0.66 -16.36
N PHE A 25 9.92 0.40 -15.61
CA PHE A 25 8.68 0.48 -14.84
C PHE A 25 7.54 1.02 -15.71
N SER A 26 6.47 0.23 -15.84
CA SER A 26 5.27 0.63 -16.56
C SER A 26 4.06 0.54 -15.65
N LEU A 27 3.24 1.61 -15.61
CA LEU A 27 2.06 1.70 -14.78
C LEU A 27 1.03 2.64 -15.42
N THR A 28 -0.25 2.26 -15.36
CA THR A 28 -1.37 3.13 -15.77
C THR A 28 -2.25 3.42 -14.57
N VAL A 29 -2.48 4.70 -14.29
CA VAL A 29 -3.41 5.19 -13.27
C VAL A 29 -4.61 5.80 -13.97
N GLU A 30 -5.76 5.18 -13.77
CA GLU A 30 -7.02 5.67 -14.35
C GLU A 30 -7.43 7.01 -13.74
N PRO A 31 -8.14 7.86 -14.51
CA PRO A 31 -8.64 9.13 -13.99
C PRO A 31 -9.48 8.97 -12.72
N GLY A 32 -9.21 9.78 -11.71
CA GLY A 32 -9.93 9.78 -10.43
C GLY A 32 -9.50 8.69 -9.44
N ASN A 33 -8.67 7.73 -9.85
CA ASN A 33 -8.19 6.68 -8.95
C ASN A 33 -7.09 7.17 -8.01
N LEU A 34 -7.08 6.58 -6.81
CA LEU A 34 -5.96 6.64 -5.90
C LEU A 34 -5.13 5.35 -6.03
N VAL A 35 -3.92 5.48 -6.53
CA VAL A 35 -2.98 4.37 -6.67
C VAL A 35 -1.83 4.55 -5.69
N THR A 36 -1.56 3.50 -4.91
CA THR A 36 -0.44 3.49 -3.97
C THR A 36 0.77 2.76 -4.54
N LEU A 37 1.93 3.41 -4.48
CA LEU A 37 3.23 2.78 -4.64
C LEU A 37 3.69 2.25 -3.28
N LEU A 38 3.69 0.94 -3.11
CA LEU A 38 4.01 0.25 -1.86
C LEU A 38 5.31 -0.55 -2.01
N GLY A 39 6.15 -0.61 -0.99
CA GLY A 39 7.36 -1.43 -1.00
C GLY A 39 8.35 -1.03 0.09
N PRO A 40 9.41 -1.80 0.30
CA PRO A 40 10.43 -1.51 1.32
C PRO A 40 11.16 -0.20 1.04
N SER A 41 11.87 0.31 2.06
CA SER A 41 12.70 1.51 1.91
C SER A 41 13.76 1.29 0.83
N GLY A 42 13.97 2.29 -0.02
CA GLY A 42 14.96 2.24 -1.10
C GLY A 42 14.52 1.45 -2.36
N CYS A 43 13.29 0.94 -2.45
CA CYS A 43 12.82 0.22 -3.66
C CYS A 43 12.43 1.11 -4.84
N GLY A 44 12.56 2.44 -4.76
CA GLY A 44 12.34 3.36 -5.88
C GLY A 44 11.02 4.15 -5.87
N LYS A 45 10.14 4.02 -4.87
CA LYS A 45 8.83 4.71 -4.78
C LYS A 45 8.93 6.23 -4.91
N THR A 46 9.69 6.86 -4.01
CA THR A 46 9.92 8.32 -4.02
C THR A 46 10.62 8.78 -5.31
N THR A 47 11.50 7.96 -5.87
CA THR A 47 12.11 8.24 -7.17
C THR A 47 11.04 8.31 -8.26
N ILE A 48 10.15 7.32 -8.36
CA ILE A 48 9.05 7.34 -9.34
C ILE A 48 8.16 8.56 -9.14
N LEU A 49 7.80 8.87 -7.89
CA LEU A 49 7.00 10.05 -7.59
C LEU A 49 7.69 11.35 -8.03
N ARG A 50 9.00 11.49 -7.79
CA ARG A 50 9.80 12.65 -8.22
C ARG A 50 9.94 12.74 -9.74
N LEU A 51 10.03 11.61 -10.44
CA LEU A 51 10.02 11.56 -11.91
C LEU A 51 8.68 12.08 -12.46
N ILE A 52 7.53 11.67 -11.88
CA ILE A 52 6.21 12.19 -12.24
C ILE A 52 6.14 13.69 -11.97
N ALA A 53 6.64 14.15 -10.82
CA ALA A 53 6.66 15.57 -10.45
C ALA A 53 7.59 16.41 -11.34
N GLY A 54 8.56 15.80 -12.03
CA GLY A 54 9.61 16.49 -12.78
C GLY A 54 10.66 17.14 -11.88
N LEU A 55 10.84 16.58 -10.69
CA LEU A 55 11.93 16.95 -9.77
C LEU A 55 13.20 16.14 -10.05
N GLU A 56 13.07 15.08 -10.84
CA GLU A 56 14.14 14.21 -11.32
C GLU A 56 13.94 13.97 -12.82
N ASP A 57 15.03 13.85 -13.57
CA ASP A 57 14.97 13.50 -14.99
C ASP A 57 14.96 11.99 -15.19
N LEU A 58 14.20 11.51 -16.17
CA LEU A 58 14.21 10.13 -16.62
C LEU A 58 15.54 9.78 -17.29
N SER A 59 15.98 8.53 -17.14
CA SER A 59 17.06 7.99 -17.96
C SER A 59 16.54 7.35 -19.25
N GLU A 60 15.36 6.70 -19.17
CA GLU A 60 14.70 6.05 -20.30
C GLU A 60 13.18 6.07 -20.08
N GLY A 61 12.41 5.93 -21.18
CA GLY A 61 10.96 5.82 -21.16
C GLY A 61 10.25 7.15 -21.20
N ASP A 62 8.93 7.13 -21.01
CA ASP A 62 8.05 8.30 -21.08
C ASP A 62 7.04 8.35 -19.92
N ILE A 63 6.65 9.55 -19.54
CA ILE A 63 5.52 9.82 -18.65
C ILE A 63 4.50 10.66 -19.39
N LEU A 64 3.24 10.20 -19.37
CA LEU A 64 2.13 10.88 -20.00
C LEU A 64 1.04 11.22 -18.98
N ILE A 65 0.39 12.38 -19.16
CA ILE A 65 -0.85 12.76 -18.47
C ILE A 65 -1.90 13.03 -19.54
N ASP A 66 -3.04 12.30 -19.50
CA ASP A 66 -4.08 12.29 -20.52
C ASP A 66 -3.51 12.13 -21.95
N GLY A 67 -2.59 11.17 -22.12
CA GLY A 67 -1.96 10.90 -23.42
C GLY A 67 -0.93 11.95 -23.88
N GLN A 68 -0.73 13.03 -23.14
CA GLN A 68 0.26 14.07 -23.45
C GLN A 68 1.58 13.77 -22.73
N ALA A 69 2.67 13.61 -23.47
CA ALA A 69 3.99 13.41 -22.89
C ALA A 69 4.44 14.62 -22.07
N ILE A 70 4.78 14.39 -20.82
CA ILE A 70 5.28 15.41 -19.89
C ILE A 70 6.75 15.19 -19.50
N THR A 71 7.41 14.23 -20.12
CA THR A 71 8.79 13.81 -19.80
C THR A 71 9.75 15.00 -19.70
N HIS A 72 9.69 15.92 -20.67
CA HIS A 72 10.57 17.09 -20.73
C HIS A 72 9.88 18.39 -20.27
N VAL A 73 8.65 18.30 -19.71
CA VAL A 73 7.96 19.47 -19.20
C VAL A 73 8.49 19.84 -17.82
N PRO A 74 8.94 21.08 -17.58
CA PRO A 74 9.42 21.52 -16.27
C PRO A 74 8.33 21.36 -15.19
N THR A 75 8.73 21.07 -13.95
CA THR A 75 7.85 20.85 -12.79
C THR A 75 6.69 21.85 -12.70
N HIS A 76 6.99 23.15 -12.76
CA HIS A 76 6.00 24.23 -12.60
C HIS A 76 4.96 24.30 -13.75
N LYS A 77 5.15 23.57 -14.84
CA LYS A 77 4.23 23.51 -16.00
C LYS A 77 3.43 22.22 -16.04
N ARG A 78 3.74 21.22 -15.19
CA ARG A 78 3.06 19.91 -15.19
C ARG A 78 1.64 19.95 -14.60
N GLN A 79 1.25 21.03 -13.93
CA GLN A 79 -0.07 21.20 -13.28
C GLN A 79 -0.37 20.08 -12.25
N LEU A 80 0.60 19.76 -11.42
CA LEU A 80 0.53 18.76 -10.37
C LEU A 80 0.46 19.43 -9.00
N GLY A 81 -0.30 18.84 -8.08
CA GLY A 81 -0.22 19.13 -6.64
C GLY A 81 0.68 18.11 -5.98
N MET A 82 1.51 18.54 -5.04
CA MET A 82 2.37 17.63 -4.28
C MET A 82 2.34 17.97 -2.80
N VAL A 83 2.21 16.92 -1.98
CA VAL A 83 2.42 16.95 -0.53
C VAL A 83 3.69 16.16 -0.24
N ALA A 84 4.72 16.84 0.25
CA ALA A 84 5.99 16.25 0.64
C ALA A 84 5.90 15.66 2.06
N GLN A 85 6.84 14.77 2.41
CA GLN A 85 6.90 14.07 3.68
C GLN A 85 6.99 15.00 4.90
N ASP A 86 7.66 16.15 4.78
CA ASP A 86 7.80 17.19 5.80
C ASP A 86 6.72 18.29 5.71
N TYR A 87 5.68 18.07 4.87
CA TYR A 87 4.63 19.02 4.51
C TYR A 87 5.12 20.28 3.79
N ALA A 88 6.40 20.62 3.87
CA ALA A 88 7.05 21.76 3.22
C ALA A 88 6.30 23.10 3.37
N LEU A 89 5.63 23.35 4.52
CA LEU A 89 4.94 24.60 4.80
C LEU A 89 5.94 25.73 5.06
N PHE A 90 5.65 26.92 4.55
CA PHE A 90 6.45 28.11 4.81
C PHE A 90 6.25 28.56 6.27
N PRO A 91 7.24 28.43 7.17
CA PRO A 91 7.06 28.63 8.60
C PRO A 91 6.78 30.09 9.00
N HIS A 92 7.23 31.04 8.18
CA HIS A 92 7.04 32.47 8.38
C HIS A 92 5.70 32.99 7.86
N MET A 93 4.95 32.20 7.07
CA MET A 93 3.67 32.54 6.48
C MET A 93 2.51 32.01 7.32
N THR A 94 1.38 32.69 7.30
CA THR A 94 0.12 32.17 7.83
C THR A 94 -0.43 31.04 6.95
N VAL A 95 -1.49 30.34 7.42
CA VAL A 95 -2.21 29.33 6.63
C VAL A 95 -2.74 29.96 5.33
N GLU A 96 -3.44 31.08 5.39
CA GLU A 96 -3.93 31.83 4.22
C GLU A 96 -2.78 32.17 3.24
N GLN A 97 -1.66 32.66 3.76
CA GLN A 97 -0.49 33.00 2.92
C GLN A 97 0.14 31.77 2.27
N ASN A 98 0.21 30.63 2.98
CA ASN A 98 0.69 29.38 2.43
C ASN A 98 -0.18 28.91 1.25
N LEU A 99 -1.51 28.99 1.35
CA LEU A 99 -2.42 28.63 0.28
C LEU A 99 -2.34 29.66 -0.87
N ALA A 100 -2.36 30.96 -0.55
CA ALA A 100 -2.31 32.04 -1.55
C ALA A 100 -1.01 32.01 -2.36
N PHE A 101 0.10 31.51 -1.82
CA PHE A 101 1.38 31.39 -2.52
C PHE A 101 1.25 30.58 -3.80
N GLY A 102 0.56 29.44 -3.77
CA GLY A 102 0.32 28.61 -4.96
C GLY A 102 -0.45 29.34 -6.06
N LEU A 103 -1.46 30.15 -5.70
CA LEU A 103 -2.26 30.91 -6.65
C LEU A 103 -1.49 32.07 -7.27
N LYS A 104 -0.61 32.73 -6.51
CA LYS A 104 0.17 33.87 -6.98
C LYS A 104 1.39 33.46 -7.81
N SER A 105 2.02 32.33 -7.47
CA SER A 105 3.28 31.86 -8.08
C SER A 105 3.07 30.95 -9.29
N SER A 106 1.92 30.29 -9.38
CA SER A 106 1.64 29.38 -10.49
C SER A 106 1.50 30.14 -11.80
N GLY A 107 2.21 29.69 -12.85
CA GLY A 107 2.04 30.22 -14.21
C GLY A 107 0.60 30.09 -14.75
N LEU A 108 -0.31 29.48 -14.01
CA LEU A 108 -1.75 29.40 -14.23
C LEU A 108 -2.40 30.79 -14.20
N ALA A 109 -1.92 31.70 -13.35
CA ALA A 109 -2.36 33.10 -13.35
C ALA A 109 -2.12 33.76 -14.71
N ARG A 110 -1.04 33.42 -15.43
CA ARG A 110 -0.73 33.93 -16.77
C ARG A 110 -1.53 33.23 -17.89
N ARG A 111 -1.91 31.95 -17.73
CA ARG A 111 -2.63 31.18 -18.78
C ARG A 111 -4.13 31.43 -18.78
N ARG A 112 -4.77 31.70 -17.64
CA ARG A 112 -6.23 31.99 -17.58
C ARG A 112 -6.57 33.43 -17.85
N GLN A 113 -5.62 34.30 -18.24
CA GLN A 113 -5.83 35.75 -18.61
C GLN A 113 -6.68 36.56 -17.61
N ALA A 114 -7.12 35.97 -16.51
CA ALA A 114 -7.81 36.64 -15.42
C ALA A 114 -6.96 36.50 -14.16
N GLN A 115 -6.30 37.56 -13.74
CA GLN A 115 -5.81 37.67 -12.37
C GLN A 115 -7.01 37.50 -11.47
N LEU A 116 -7.04 36.42 -10.68
CA LEU A 116 -8.03 36.25 -9.62
C LEU A 116 -8.00 37.50 -8.75
N SER A 117 -9.12 38.11 -8.50
CA SER A 117 -9.25 39.22 -7.57
C SER A 117 -8.89 38.74 -6.16
N SER A 118 -8.48 39.68 -5.30
CA SER A 118 -8.20 39.35 -3.90
C SER A 118 -9.41 38.73 -3.20
N LEU A 119 -10.63 39.04 -3.64
CA LEU A 119 -11.86 38.43 -3.12
C LEU A 119 -11.97 36.97 -3.55
N GLN A 120 -11.78 36.66 -4.82
CA GLN A 120 -11.82 35.28 -5.35
C GLN A 120 -10.76 34.39 -4.74
N ILE A 121 -9.56 34.94 -4.47
CA ILE A 121 -8.51 34.20 -3.75
C ILE A 121 -8.97 33.85 -2.34
N LYS A 122 -9.59 34.78 -1.61
CA LYS A 122 -10.10 34.55 -0.26
C LYS A 122 -11.24 33.53 -0.24
N GLU A 123 -12.19 33.65 -1.15
CA GLU A 123 -13.30 32.70 -1.30
C GLU A 123 -12.75 31.27 -1.56
N ARG A 124 -11.81 31.13 -2.49
CA ARG A 124 -11.19 29.84 -2.80
C ARG A 124 -10.44 29.24 -1.63
N ILE A 125 -9.71 30.06 -0.85
CA ILE A 125 -9.02 29.62 0.36
C ILE A 125 -10.05 29.20 1.42
N GLY A 126 -11.13 29.94 1.62
CA GLY A 126 -12.20 29.59 2.54
C GLY A 126 -12.85 28.24 2.20
N GLU A 127 -13.21 28.01 0.92
CA GLU A 127 -13.73 26.73 0.46
C GLU A 127 -12.81 25.56 0.77
N LEU A 128 -11.49 25.72 0.55
CA LEU A 128 -10.52 24.67 0.78
C LEU A 128 -10.26 24.43 2.27
N LEU A 129 -10.27 25.47 3.08
CA LEU A 129 -10.16 25.32 4.53
C LEU A 129 -11.38 24.62 5.10
N SER A 130 -12.59 24.94 4.64
CA SER A 130 -13.80 24.19 4.96
C SER A 130 -13.71 22.73 4.52
N LEU A 131 -13.23 22.45 3.28
CA LEU A 131 -13.07 21.10 2.75
C LEU A 131 -12.16 20.22 3.65
N VAL A 132 -11.10 20.83 4.20
CA VAL A 132 -10.15 20.10 5.09
C VAL A 132 -10.48 20.28 6.59
N GLY A 133 -11.63 20.86 6.95
CA GLY A 133 -12.07 21.04 8.32
C GLY A 133 -11.19 21.97 9.15
N LEU A 134 -10.71 23.07 8.55
CA LEU A 134 -9.82 24.06 9.17
C LEU A 134 -10.41 25.49 9.09
N ASP A 135 -11.74 25.64 9.21
CA ASP A 135 -12.39 26.95 9.26
C ASP A 135 -11.84 27.78 10.44
N GLY A 136 -11.55 29.05 10.20
CA GLY A 136 -11.03 29.97 11.23
C GLY A 136 -9.52 29.84 11.51
N TYR A 137 -8.79 29.03 10.73
CA TYR A 137 -7.33 28.85 10.90
C TYR A 137 -6.48 29.76 10.00
N GLU A 138 -7.08 30.63 9.21
CA GLU A 138 -6.46 31.48 8.16
C GLU A 138 -5.24 32.24 8.69
N ARG A 139 -5.34 32.79 9.90
CA ARG A 139 -4.31 33.64 10.52
C ARG A 139 -3.25 32.89 11.29
N ARG A 140 -3.43 31.57 11.54
CA ARG A 140 -2.44 30.76 12.26
C ARG A 140 -1.19 30.54 11.43
N ARG A 141 -0.05 30.36 12.10
CA ARG A 141 1.23 29.94 11.50
C ARG A 141 1.45 28.46 11.71
N PRO A 142 2.30 27.79 10.89
CA PRO A 142 2.60 26.36 11.02
C PRO A 142 3.06 25.95 12.45
N ALA A 143 3.77 26.80 13.16
CA ALA A 143 4.21 26.55 14.54
C ALA A 143 3.04 26.41 15.54
N GLN A 144 1.86 26.92 15.21
CA GLN A 144 0.65 26.89 16.04
C GLN A 144 -0.31 25.73 15.67
N LEU A 145 0.13 24.82 14.79
CA LEU A 145 -0.67 23.72 14.27
C LEU A 145 -0.14 22.39 14.78
N SER A 146 -1.05 21.45 15.07
CA SER A 146 -0.70 20.04 15.29
C SER A 146 -0.19 19.39 14.00
N GLY A 147 0.41 18.19 14.09
CA GLY A 147 0.89 17.43 12.92
C GLY A 147 -0.21 17.19 11.88
N GLY A 148 -1.38 16.72 12.31
CA GLY A 148 -2.53 16.50 11.43
C GLY A 148 -3.08 17.79 10.81
N GLN A 149 -3.09 18.91 11.57
CA GLN A 149 -3.48 20.20 11.01
C GLN A 149 -2.49 20.71 9.96
N LYS A 150 -1.18 20.53 10.17
CA LYS A 150 -0.16 20.84 9.16
C LYS A 150 -0.37 20.05 7.88
N GLN A 151 -0.67 18.76 8.00
CA GLN A 151 -0.96 17.89 6.87
C GLN A 151 -2.19 18.38 6.07
N ARG A 152 -3.29 18.70 6.76
CA ARG A 152 -4.50 19.23 6.10
C ARG A 152 -4.24 20.57 5.40
N VAL A 153 -3.41 21.45 5.98
CA VAL A 153 -2.97 22.69 5.32
C VAL A 153 -2.13 22.38 4.08
N ALA A 154 -1.21 21.41 4.15
CA ALA A 154 -0.41 21.01 3.00
C ALA A 154 -1.26 20.40 1.87
N LEU A 155 -2.27 19.60 2.23
CA LEU A 155 -3.24 19.06 1.26
C LEU A 155 -4.04 20.18 0.61
N ALA A 156 -4.61 21.12 1.39
CA ALA A 156 -5.33 22.29 0.86
C ALA A 156 -4.44 23.13 -0.06
N ARG A 157 -3.17 23.35 0.31
CA ARG A 157 -2.19 24.05 -0.53
C ARG A 157 -1.90 23.33 -1.85
N ALA A 158 -1.84 22.01 -1.83
CA ALA A 158 -1.66 21.22 -3.04
C ALA A 158 -2.88 21.28 -3.97
N LEU A 159 -4.09 21.37 -3.40
CA LEU A 159 -5.36 21.41 -4.13
C LEU A 159 -5.76 22.82 -4.61
N VAL A 160 -5.21 23.90 -4.02
CA VAL A 160 -5.64 25.28 -4.28
C VAL A 160 -5.46 25.70 -5.74
N THR A 161 -4.46 25.15 -6.42
CA THR A 161 -4.16 25.42 -7.83
C THR A 161 -4.99 24.60 -8.82
N GLU A 162 -5.95 23.81 -8.33
CA GLU A 162 -6.76 22.89 -9.13
C GLU A 162 -5.90 21.97 -10.00
N PRO A 163 -5.00 21.18 -9.38
CA PRO A 163 -4.10 20.32 -10.14
C PRO A 163 -4.88 19.20 -10.84
N ARG A 164 -4.29 18.66 -11.91
CA ARG A 164 -4.84 17.52 -12.65
C ARG A 164 -4.57 16.19 -11.94
N VAL A 165 -3.46 16.13 -11.18
CA VAL A 165 -3.00 14.97 -10.42
C VAL A 165 -2.45 15.44 -9.07
N LEU A 166 -2.70 14.65 -8.04
CA LEU A 166 -2.18 14.84 -6.69
C LEU A 166 -1.11 13.78 -6.39
N LEU A 167 0.03 14.22 -5.90
CA LEU A 167 1.15 13.36 -5.48
C LEU A 167 1.32 13.47 -3.96
N LEU A 168 1.33 12.34 -3.26
CA LEU A 168 1.48 12.27 -1.80
C LEU A 168 2.70 11.42 -1.46
N ASP A 169 3.74 12.03 -0.88
CA ASP A 169 4.99 11.36 -0.49
C ASP A 169 5.01 11.12 1.02
N GLU A 170 4.68 9.89 1.45
CA GLU A 170 4.61 9.46 2.85
C GLU A 170 3.91 10.47 3.80
N PRO A 171 2.70 10.95 3.49
CA PRO A 171 2.10 12.09 4.20
C PRO A 171 1.76 11.81 5.67
N PHE A 172 1.74 10.54 6.10
CA PHE A 172 1.37 10.14 7.44
C PHE A 172 2.54 9.68 8.32
N ALA A 173 3.78 9.71 7.80
CA ALA A 173 4.96 9.12 8.46
C ALA A 173 5.25 9.72 9.86
N ALA A 174 4.94 10.99 10.08
CA ALA A 174 5.23 11.71 11.33
C ALA A 174 4.09 11.68 12.38
N LEU A 175 3.03 10.88 12.14
CA LEU A 175 1.83 10.86 12.99
C LEU A 175 1.78 9.60 13.88
N ASP A 176 1.17 9.75 15.08
CA ASP A 176 0.81 8.61 15.90
C ASP A 176 -0.27 7.73 15.22
N LYS A 177 -0.43 6.50 15.69
CA LYS A 177 -1.30 5.50 15.05
C LYS A 177 -2.76 5.95 14.95
N GLN A 178 -3.34 6.47 16.04
CA GLN A 178 -4.76 6.83 16.09
C GLN A 178 -5.07 8.00 15.15
N LEU A 179 -4.24 9.05 15.18
CA LEU A 179 -4.38 10.21 14.31
C LEU A 179 -4.16 9.84 12.85
N ARG A 180 -3.22 8.93 12.58
CA ARG A 180 -2.95 8.41 11.24
C ARG A 180 -4.18 7.73 10.63
N GLU A 181 -4.79 6.77 11.36
CA GLU A 181 -5.99 6.05 10.89
C GLU A 181 -7.16 7.01 10.60
N GLN A 182 -7.37 8.01 11.45
CA GLN A 182 -8.39 9.02 11.23
C GLN A 182 -8.13 9.85 9.98
N LEU A 183 -6.89 10.34 9.80
CA LEU A 183 -6.52 11.19 8.67
C LEU A 183 -6.51 10.44 7.34
N GLN A 184 -6.19 9.15 7.32
CA GLN A 184 -6.32 8.30 6.12
C GLN A 184 -7.75 8.33 5.60
N ILE A 185 -8.74 8.11 6.47
CA ILE A 185 -10.16 8.15 6.11
C ILE A 185 -10.56 9.53 5.58
N GLU A 186 -10.10 10.60 6.22
CA GLU A 186 -10.42 11.97 5.80
C GLU A 186 -9.78 12.32 4.46
N VAL A 187 -8.50 12.03 4.26
CA VAL A 187 -7.80 12.26 2.98
C VAL A 187 -8.46 11.47 1.85
N ARG A 188 -8.87 10.21 2.10
CA ARG A 188 -9.59 9.41 1.11
C ARG A 188 -10.95 10.03 0.76
N LYS A 189 -11.72 10.49 1.76
CA LYS A 189 -13.00 11.20 1.52
C LYS A 189 -12.80 12.46 0.68
N ILE A 190 -11.80 13.29 1.01
CA ILE A 190 -11.48 14.50 0.25
C ILE A 190 -11.11 14.14 -1.19
N GLN A 191 -10.26 13.13 -1.39
CA GLN A 191 -9.85 12.67 -2.72
C GLN A 191 -11.06 12.22 -3.56
N GLN A 192 -11.99 11.44 -2.97
CA GLN A 192 -13.22 11.01 -3.62
C GLN A 192 -14.16 12.17 -3.94
N GLN A 193 -14.34 13.10 -2.99
CA GLN A 193 -15.20 14.28 -3.17
C GLN A 193 -14.68 15.20 -4.28
N VAL A 194 -13.36 15.37 -4.37
CA VAL A 194 -12.71 16.18 -5.40
C VAL A 194 -12.62 15.43 -6.73
N GLY A 195 -12.59 14.09 -6.69
CA GLY A 195 -12.44 13.20 -7.84
C GLY A 195 -11.07 13.29 -8.50
N ILE A 196 -10.01 13.67 -7.78
CA ILE A 196 -8.68 13.87 -8.33
C ILE A 196 -7.88 12.57 -8.41
N THR A 197 -7.20 12.34 -9.53
CA THR A 197 -6.23 11.24 -9.66
C THR A 197 -5.08 11.43 -8.71
N THR A 198 -4.77 10.39 -7.92
CA THR A 198 -3.77 10.50 -6.86
C THR A 198 -2.75 9.37 -6.95
N VAL A 199 -1.47 9.72 -6.87
CA VAL A 199 -0.38 8.76 -6.63
C VAL A 199 0.11 8.96 -5.20
N PHE A 200 0.00 7.92 -4.40
CA PHE A 200 0.37 7.91 -3.00
C PHE A 200 1.56 6.98 -2.77
N VAL A 201 2.55 7.43 -2.04
CA VAL A 201 3.73 6.64 -1.65
C VAL A 201 3.67 6.34 -0.17
N THR A 202 3.83 5.08 0.18
CA THR A 202 3.98 4.64 1.57
C THR A 202 4.82 3.36 1.68
N HIS A 203 5.33 3.07 2.85
CA HIS A 203 5.88 1.77 3.23
C HIS A 203 4.95 1.01 4.19
N ASP A 204 3.85 1.62 4.63
CA ASP A 204 2.85 1.00 5.51
C ASP A 204 1.80 0.25 4.67
N GLN A 205 1.70 -1.06 4.95
CA GLN A 205 0.78 -1.96 4.25
C GLN A 205 -0.68 -1.63 4.54
N ASN A 206 -0.99 -1.25 5.79
CA ASN A 206 -2.35 -0.93 6.19
C ASN A 206 -2.86 0.34 5.47
N GLU A 207 -1.98 1.36 5.32
CA GLU A 207 -2.29 2.55 4.53
C GLU A 207 -2.63 2.20 3.08
N ALA A 208 -1.77 1.39 2.44
CA ALA A 208 -1.96 0.98 1.06
C ALA A 208 -3.27 0.20 0.86
N LEU A 209 -3.54 -0.77 1.75
CA LEU A 209 -4.74 -1.61 1.65
C LEU A 209 -6.04 -0.84 1.96
N ALA A 210 -6.00 0.12 2.92
CA ALA A 210 -7.19 0.85 3.35
C ALA A 210 -7.61 1.99 2.41
N MET A 211 -6.66 2.63 1.73
CA MET A 211 -6.93 3.86 0.99
C MET A 211 -7.05 3.68 -0.52
N SER A 212 -6.45 2.65 -1.10
CA SER A 212 -6.18 2.59 -2.54
C SER A 212 -7.31 1.95 -3.34
N ASP A 213 -7.51 2.45 -4.56
CA ASP A 213 -8.26 1.73 -5.59
C ASP A 213 -7.41 0.58 -6.18
N LYS A 214 -6.11 0.84 -6.37
CA LYS A 214 -5.11 -0.17 -6.75
C LYS A 214 -3.79 0.08 -6.03
N VAL A 215 -3.05 -1.00 -5.79
CA VAL A 215 -1.72 -0.97 -5.16
C VAL A 215 -0.70 -1.52 -6.15
N ALA A 216 0.37 -0.77 -6.36
CA ALA A 216 1.57 -1.19 -7.08
C ALA A 216 2.65 -1.58 -6.06
N VAL A 217 2.92 -2.86 -5.92
CA VAL A 217 3.97 -3.37 -5.02
C VAL A 217 5.30 -3.35 -5.77
N LEU A 218 6.28 -2.65 -5.19
CA LEU A 218 7.60 -2.47 -5.77
C LEU A 218 8.67 -3.22 -4.97
N ASN A 219 9.62 -3.78 -5.69
CA ASN A 219 10.81 -4.40 -5.13
C ASN A 219 12.03 -4.07 -6.01
N ARG A 220 13.10 -3.55 -5.43
CA ARG A 220 14.38 -3.26 -6.11
C ARG A 220 14.19 -2.54 -7.47
N GLY A 221 13.34 -1.52 -7.50
CA GLY A 221 13.08 -0.71 -8.70
C GLY A 221 12.18 -1.36 -9.75
N ARG A 222 11.57 -2.50 -9.46
CA ARG A 222 10.67 -3.25 -10.36
C ARG A 222 9.26 -3.34 -9.78
N LEU A 223 8.27 -3.45 -10.67
CA LEU A 223 6.88 -3.73 -10.30
C LEU A 223 6.71 -5.25 -10.12
N GLU A 224 6.35 -5.67 -8.91
CA GLU A 224 6.07 -7.07 -8.58
C GLU A 224 4.61 -7.44 -8.88
N GLN A 225 3.68 -6.56 -8.47
CA GLN A 225 2.25 -6.77 -8.71
C GLN A 225 1.52 -5.42 -8.72
N TYR A 226 0.49 -5.31 -9.58
CA TYR A 226 -0.41 -4.17 -9.64
C TYR A 226 -1.85 -4.65 -9.70
N ALA A 227 -2.59 -4.49 -8.62
CA ALA A 227 -3.94 -5.01 -8.48
C ALA A 227 -4.75 -4.22 -7.42
N ILE A 228 -6.03 -4.54 -7.26
CA ILE A 228 -6.84 -4.04 -6.15
C ILE A 228 -6.31 -4.59 -4.81
N PRO A 229 -6.51 -3.89 -3.68
CA PRO A 229 -5.99 -4.27 -2.36
C PRO A 229 -6.27 -5.72 -1.97
N GLN A 230 -7.51 -6.19 -2.21
CA GLN A 230 -7.90 -7.55 -1.90
C GLN A 230 -7.08 -8.59 -2.66
N GLN A 231 -6.82 -8.39 -3.96
CA GLN A 231 -6.00 -9.31 -4.75
C GLN A 231 -4.53 -9.30 -4.32
N ILE A 232 -3.99 -8.14 -3.94
CA ILE A 232 -2.62 -8.05 -3.39
C ILE A 232 -2.49 -8.92 -2.14
N TYR A 233 -3.51 -8.92 -1.27
CA TYR A 233 -3.52 -9.67 -0.02
C TYR A 233 -3.83 -11.16 -0.18
N ASP A 234 -4.89 -11.49 -0.93
CA ASP A 234 -5.42 -12.85 -1.06
C ASP A 234 -4.75 -13.67 -2.18
N GLU A 235 -4.26 -13.00 -3.22
CA GLU A 235 -3.70 -13.62 -4.44
C GLU A 235 -2.34 -13.00 -4.80
N PRO A 236 -1.34 -13.07 -3.90
CA PRO A 236 -0.02 -12.50 -4.17
C PRO A 236 0.63 -13.17 -5.40
N ALA A 237 1.11 -12.35 -6.33
CA ALA A 237 1.72 -12.82 -7.58
C ALA A 237 3.11 -13.41 -7.38
N THR A 238 3.81 -13.07 -6.30
CA THR A 238 5.15 -13.58 -5.98
C THR A 238 5.27 -13.87 -4.49
N ARG A 239 6.25 -14.71 -4.15
CA ARG A 239 6.60 -14.95 -2.75
C ARG A 239 6.93 -13.63 -2.03
N PHE A 240 7.65 -12.72 -2.71
CA PHE A 240 7.98 -11.42 -2.16
C PHE A 240 6.71 -10.64 -1.76
N VAL A 241 5.70 -10.56 -2.62
CA VAL A 241 4.44 -9.87 -2.30
C VAL A 241 3.76 -10.54 -1.11
N ALA A 242 3.70 -11.87 -1.07
CA ALA A 242 3.12 -12.62 0.05
C ALA A 242 3.83 -12.33 1.38
N GLU A 243 5.17 -12.27 1.38
CA GLU A 243 5.99 -11.97 2.57
C GLU A 243 5.89 -10.50 2.98
N PHE A 244 5.87 -9.60 1.99
CA PHE A 244 5.86 -8.16 2.24
C PHE A 244 4.48 -7.67 2.69
N VAL A 245 3.37 -8.23 2.15
CA VAL A 245 2.00 -7.79 2.49
C VAL A 245 1.39 -8.73 3.53
N GLY A 246 1.81 -8.56 4.79
CA GLY A 246 1.32 -9.34 5.93
C GLY A 246 2.13 -10.61 6.21
N ARG A 247 1.89 -11.21 7.38
CA ARG A 247 2.54 -12.45 7.79
C ARG A 247 1.96 -13.64 7.04
N ASN A 248 2.78 -14.68 6.83
CA ASN A 248 2.39 -15.92 6.16
C ASN A 248 3.12 -17.12 6.74
N ASN A 249 2.48 -18.29 6.69
CA ASN A 249 3.12 -19.59 6.84
C ASN A 249 3.44 -20.11 5.43
N PHE A 250 4.71 -20.34 5.13
CA PHE A 250 5.17 -20.79 3.82
C PHE A 250 5.50 -22.26 3.85
N PHE A 251 5.07 -22.97 2.80
CA PHE A 251 5.33 -24.38 2.60
C PHE A 251 5.85 -24.60 1.18
N SER A 252 6.74 -25.59 1.05
CA SER A 252 7.28 -26.04 -0.22
C SER A 252 7.19 -27.55 -0.30
N GLY A 253 6.71 -28.09 -1.41
CA GLY A 253 6.55 -29.52 -1.56
C GLY A 253 6.38 -29.93 -3.02
N ARG A 254 6.10 -31.22 -3.21
CA ARG A 254 5.83 -31.83 -4.50
C ARG A 254 4.38 -32.29 -4.57
N VAL A 255 3.74 -32.08 -5.69
CA VAL A 255 2.38 -32.54 -5.93
C VAL A 255 2.37 -34.05 -6.10
N THR A 256 1.63 -34.76 -5.25
CA THR A 256 1.48 -36.23 -5.27
C THR A 256 0.18 -36.67 -5.90
N GLU A 257 -0.86 -35.85 -5.79
CA GLU A 257 -2.19 -36.17 -6.30
C GLU A 257 -2.89 -34.88 -6.76
N ARG A 258 -3.76 -34.99 -7.77
CA ARG A 258 -4.57 -33.86 -8.27
C ARG A 258 -6.03 -34.27 -8.42
N SER A 259 -6.91 -33.36 -7.94
CA SER A 259 -8.35 -33.37 -8.22
C SER A 259 -8.72 -32.20 -9.14
N ALA A 260 -10.01 -32.06 -9.47
CA ALA A 260 -10.49 -30.95 -10.29
C ALA A 260 -10.26 -29.57 -9.68
N VAL A 261 -10.24 -29.47 -8.35
CA VAL A 261 -10.22 -28.19 -7.60
C VAL A 261 -9.06 -28.06 -6.61
N ALA A 262 -8.34 -29.14 -6.31
CA ALA A 262 -7.28 -29.18 -5.32
C ALA A 262 -6.14 -30.12 -5.71
N CYS A 263 -4.97 -29.91 -5.15
CA CYS A 263 -3.85 -30.83 -5.24
C CYS A 263 -3.36 -31.22 -3.84
N ARG A 264 -2.83 -32.44 -3.73
CA ARG A 264 -2.13 -32.92 -2.52
C ARG A 264 -0.65 -32.62 -2.67
N VAL A 265 -0.06 -32.00 -1.69
CA VAL A 265 1.34 -31.57 -1.67
C VAL A 265 2.06 -32.30 -0.55
N ALA A 266 3.04 -33.12 -0.92
CA ALA A 266 3.94 -33.76 0.03
C ALA A 266 5.13 -32.84 0.33
N LEU A 267 5.35 -32.53 1.61
CA LEU A 267 6.51 -31.80 2.10
C LEU A 267 7.71 -32.75 2.29
N SER A 268 8.88 -32.19 2.55
CA SER A 268 10.13 -32.93 2.69
C SER A 268 10.16 -33.89 3.91
N ASP A 269 9.34 -33.62 4.93
CA ASP A 269 9.19 -34.45 6.14
C ASP A 269 8.12 -35.56 6.00
N GLY A 270 7.51 -35.70 4.81
CA GLY A 270 6.44 -36.63 4.52
C GLY A 270 5.04 -36.16 4.93
N THR A 271 4.89 -34.93 5.43
CA THR A 271 3.57 -34.33 5.67
C THR A 271 2.88 -34.03 4.35
N GLU A 272 1.59 -34.32 4.26
CA GLU A 272 0.77 -34.03 3.10
C GLU A 272 -0.33 -33.02 3.44
N PHE A 273 -0.52 -32.05 2.55
CA PHE A 273 -1.59 -31.06 2.65
C PHE A 273 -2.41 -31.01 1.36
N TRP A 274 -3.70 -30.88 1.50
CA TRP A 274 -4.57 -30.47 0.41
C TRP A 274 -4.57 -28.96 0.24
N VAL A 275 -4.34 -28.49 -0.99
CA VAL A 275 -4.33 -27.05 -1.32
C VAL A 275 -5.22 -26.84 -2.54
N GLN A 276 -6.07 -25.82 -2.49
CA GLN A 276 -6.90 -25.47 -3.64
C GLN A 276 -6.03 -24.96 -4.81
N CYS A 277 -6.25 -25.50 -6.00
CA CYS A 277 -5.51 -25.14 -7.19
C CYS A 277 -6.38 -24.34 -8.16
N LYS A 278 -6.09 -23.05 -8.32
CA LYS A 278 -6.72 -22.16 -9.33
C LYS A 278 -6.01 -22.25 -10.70
N SER A 279 -4.74 -22.63 -10.71
CA SER A 279 -3.89 -22.75 -11.88
C SER A 279 -3.63 -24.22 -12.25
N PRO A 280 -3.35 -24.56 -13.51
CA PRO A 280 -2.98 -25.93 -13.90
C PRO A 280 -1.63 -26.31 -13.26
N VAL A 281 -1.68 -27.30 -12.38
CA VAL A 281 -0.51 -27.91 -11.73
C VAL A 281 -0.48 -29.38 -12.12
N LEU A 282 0.68 -29.94 -12.38
CA LEU A 282 0.85 -31.36 -12.69
C LEU A 282 1.34 -32.16 -11.49
N VAL A 283 1.07 -33.46 -11.49
CA VAL A 283 1.70 -34.38 -10.53
C VAL A 283 3.21 -34.32 -10.75
N ASP A 284 3.97 -34.37 -9.67
CA ASP A 284 5.43 -34.20 -9.60
C ASP A 284 5.94 -32.74 -9.68
N ASP A 285 5.09 -31.75 -9.96
CA ASP A 285 5.51 -30.35 -9.89
C ASP A 285 5.98 -30.00 -8.47
N ARG A 286 7.06 -29.21 -8.41
CA ARG A 286 7.45 -28.53 -7.17
C ARG A 286 6.66 -27.25 -7.05
N ILE A 287 5.97 -27.06 -5.96
CA ILE A 287 5.19 -25.88 -5.71
C ILE A 287 5.49 -25.26 -4.35
N GLN A 288 5.26 -23.98 -4.26
CA GLN A 288 5.20 -23.23 -3.00
C GLN A 288 3.78 -22.78 -2.75
N PHE A 289 3.34 -22.79 -1.51
CA PHE A 289 2.09 -22.18 -1.11
C PHE A 289 2.23 -21.49 0.24
N SER A 290 1.32 -20.56 0.51
CA SER A 290 1.27 -19.86 1.78
C SER A 290 -0.11 -19.95 2.41
N VAL A 291 -0.15 -19.91 3.76
CA VAL A 291 -1.38 -19.85 4.54
C VAL A 291 -1.31 -18.67 5.49
N ARG A 292 -2.28 -17.77 5.41
CA ARG A 292 -2.36 -16.60 6.29
C ARG A 292 -2.62 -17.03 7.74
N PRO A 293 -1.99 -16.40 8.75
CA PRO A 293 -2.18 -16.74 10.16
C PRO A 293 -3.64 -16.67 10.63
N GLU A 294 -4.44 -15.75 10.11
CA GLU A 294 -5.86 -15.60 10.42
C GLU A 294 -6.75 -16.71 9.82
N ARG A 295 -6.22 -17.51 8.89
CA ARG A 295 -6.87 -18.69 8.31
C ARG A 295 -6.46 -19.98 9.00
N VAL A 296 -5.59 -19.90 10.00
CA VAL A 296 -5.11 -21.02 10.80
C VAL A 296 -5.90 -21.07 12.11
N ARG A 297 -6.47 -22.22 12.41
CA ARG A 297 -7.14 -22.51 13.69
C ARG A 297 -6.19 -23.23 14.61
N VAL A 298 -6.27 -22.95 15.90
CA VAL A 298 -5.54 -23.68 16.95
C VAL A 298 -6.57 -24.23 17.91
N SER A 299 -6.48 -25.52 18.19
CA SER A 299 -7.34 -26.23 19.14
C SER A 299 -6.49 -27.12 20.05
N ARG A 300 -7.05 -27.62 21.15
CA ARG A 300 -6.34 -28.60 22.00
C ARG A 300 -6.08 -29.88 21.22
N ALA A 301 -4.94 -30.51 21.46
CA ALA A 301 -4.53 -31.73 20.75
C ALA A 301 -5.57 -32.88 20.84
N ALA A 302 -6.34 -32.93 21.92
CA ALA A 302 -7.42 -33.92 22.13
C ALA A 302 -8.73 -33.65 21.40
N ALA A 303 -8.85 -32.50 20.68
CA ALA A 303 -10.05 -32.19 19.90
C ALA A 303 -10.22 -33.17 18.73
N SER A 304 -11.49 -33.40 18.31
CA SER A 304 -11.81 -34.25 17.16
C SER A 304 -11.17 -33.70 15.89
N VAL A 305 -10.63 -34.58 15.05
CA VAL A 305 -10.03 -34.22 13.76
C VAL A 305 -11.16 -34.08 12.73
N ASP A 306 -11.24 -32.92 12.09
CA ASP A 306 -12.09 -32.74 10.90
C ASP A 306 -11.31 -33.26 9.67
N ALA A 307 -11.82 -34.34 9.06
CA ALA A 307 -11.20 -34.97 7.89
C ALA A 307 -11.11 -34.04 6.66
N ASN A 308 -11.86 -32.93 6.65
CA ASN A 308 -11.83 -31.95 5.57
C ASN A 308 -10.77 -30.86 5.75
N LEU A 309 -10.07 -30.85 6.89
CA LEU A 309 -9.04 -29.88 7.19
C LEU A 309 -7.63 -30.49 7.13
N ASN A 310 -6.67 -29.72 6.70
CA ASN A 310 -5.27 -30.01 6.94
C ASN A 310 -5.00 -29.86 8.43
N SER A 311 -4.35 -30.83 9.05
CA SER A 311 -4.16 -30.86 10.50
C SER A 311 -2.74 -31.29 10.87
N LEU A 312 -2.15 -30.59 11.84
CA LEU A 312 -0.85 -30.89 12.43
C LEU A 312 -0.94 -30.80 13.94
N VAL A 313 -0.18 -31.64 14.62
CA VAL A 313 0.06 -31.50 16.06
C VAL A 313 1.37 -30.74 16.26
N GLY A 314 1.38 -29.83 17.22
CA GLY A 314 2.54 -29.05 17.58
C GLY A 314 2.51 -28.64 19.05
N VAL A 315 3.50 -27.85 19.45
CA VAL A 315 3.65 -27.33 20.80
C VAL A 315 3.69 -25.80 20.75
N VAL A 316 2.93 -25.16 21.64
CA VAL A 316 2.94 -23.69 21.74
C VAL A 316 4.33 -23.20 22.11
N ALA A 317 5.00 -22.51 21.19
CA ALA A 317 6.32 -21.93 21.40
C ALA A 317 6.22 -20.54 22.03
N HIS A 318 5.28 -19.73 21.57
CA HIS A 318 5.14 -18.37 22.06
C HIS A 318 3.73 -17.83 21.83
N THR A 319 3.27 -16.93 22.72
CA THR A 319 2.00 -16.20 22.58
C THR A 319 2.23 -14.72 22.75
N VAL A 320 1.64 -13.90 21.87
CA VAL A 320 1.69 -12.44 21.95
C VAL A 320 0.29 -11.89 22.00
N TYR A 321 -0.03 -11.20 23.08
CA TYR A 321 -1.31 -10.52 23.25
C TYR A 321 -1.30 -9.14 22.61
N LEU A 322 -2.19 -8.90 21.65
CA LEU A 322 -2.26 -7.65 20.89
C LEU A 322 -3.53 -6.83 21.14
N GLY A 323 -4.34 -7.23 22.13
CA GLY A 323 -5.57 -6.56 22.52
C GLY A 323 -6.81 -7.14 21.86
N ASP A 324 -6.93 -7.03 20.55
CA ASP A 324 -8.02 -7.56 19.72
C ASP A 324 -7.85 -9.04 19.37
N ARG A 325 -6.61 -9.52 19.37
CA ARG A 325 -6.23 -10.90 19.03
C ARG A 325 -5.04 -11.38 19.84
N ILE A 326 -4.82 -12.67 19.76
CA ILE A 326 -3.62 -13.34 20.27
C ILE A 326 -2.88 -13.95 19.08
N ASP A 327 -1.63 -13.59 18.87
CA ASP A 327 -0.74 -14.25 17.92
C ASP A 327 -0.10 -15.45 18.64
N VAL A 328 -0.31 -16.66 18.11
CA VAL A 328 0.24 -17.90 18.64
C VAL A 328 1.27 -18.46 17.67
N LEU A 329 2.47 -18.71 18.14
CA LEU A 329 3.51 -19.43 17.41
C LEU A 329 3.53 -20.87 17.90
N VAL A 330 3.40 -21.81 16.98
CA VAL A 330 3.37 -23.26 17.28
C VAL A 330 4.53 -23.94 16.58
N ASP A 331 5.37 -24.60 17.35
CA ASP A 331 6.41 -25.49 16.82
C ASP A 331 5.77 -26.77 16.34
N THR A 332 5.88 -27.05 15.05
CA THR A 332 5.37 -28.24 14.39
C THR A 332 6.49 -28.99 13.68
N LYS A 333 6.23 -30.22 13.25
CA LYS A 333 7.21 -31.01 12.47
C LYS A 333 7.56 -30.37 11.11
N VAL A 334 6.73 -29.46 10.59
CA VAL A 334 6.99 -28.73 9.34
C VAL A 334 7.61 -27.35 9.55
N GLY A 335 7.99 -27.02 10.80
CA GLY A 335 8.51 -25.72 11.23
C GLY A 335 7.53 -24.92 12.07
N VAL A 336 7.90 -23.67 12.37
CA VAL A 336 7.08 -22.77 13.17
C VAL A 336 5.89 -22.29 12.35
N MET A 337 4.68 -22.51 12.87
CA MET A 337 3.44 -21.98 12.31
C MET A 337 2.90 -20.84 13.17
N SER A 338 2.45 -19.80 12.51
CA SER A 338 1.80 -18.63 13.12
C SER A 338 0.29 -18.71 12.94
N ALA A 339 -0.46 -18.42 13.99
CA ALA A 339 -1.92 -18.29 13.96
C ALA A 339 -2.37 -17.01 14.64
N ASN A 340 -3.35 -16.33 14.08
CA ASN A 340 -3.98 -15.14 14.66
C ASN A 340 -5.36 -15.52 15.18
N ILE A 341 -5.54 -15.47 16.49
CA ILE A 341 -6.76 -15.92 17.15
C ILE A 341 -7.53 -14.72 17.67
N PRO A 342 -8.74 -14.46 17.17
CA PRO A 342 -9.62 -13.43 17.70
C PRO A 342 -9.96 -13.68 19.18
N ARG A 343 -10.03 -12.62 19.98
CA ARG A 343 -10.21 -12.72 21.43
C ARG A 343 -11.59 -13.18 21.89
N ASP A 344 -12.59 -13.06 21.03
CA ASP A 344 -14.00 -13.39 21.33
C ASP A 344 -14.33 -14.89 21.26
N GLN A 345 -13.38 -15.73 20.89
CA GLN A 345 -13.56 -17.20 20.88
C GLN A 345 -13.41 -17.78 22.31
N PRO A 346 -14.45 -18.38 22.90
CA PRO A 346 -14.52 -18.68 24.32
C PRO A 346 -13.50 -19.71 24.83
N ASP A 347 -13.03 -20.64 24.00
CA ASP A 347 -12.15 -21.75 24.43
C ASP A 347 -10.64 -21.48 24.32
N GLN A 348 -10.20 -20.25 23.93
CA GLN A 348 -8.84 -20.03 23.51
C GLN A 348 -8.07 -18.95 24.30
N ARG A 349 -8.52 -18.62 25.50
CA ARG A 349 -8.04 -17.43 26.23
C ARG A 349 -6.64 -17.54 26.84
N ASN A 350 -6.11 -18.74 27.05
CA ASN A 350 -4.82 -18.92 27.75
C ASN A 350 -4.01 -20.07 27.13
N TRP A 351 -3.40 -19.83 25.97
CA TRP A 351 -2.40 -20.76 25.44
C TRP A 351 -1.11 -20.68 26.27
N ILE A 352 -0.67 -21.81 26.83
CA ILE A 352 0.50 -21.87 27.71
C ILE A 352 1.69 -22.41 26.90
N HIS A 353 2.85 -21.79 27.08
CA HIS A 353 4.09 -22.28 26.50
C HIS A 353 4.30 -23.77 26.88
N GLY A 354 4.64 -24.59 25.90
CA GLY A 354 4.80 -26.05 26.06
C GLY A 354 3.50 -26.85 25.95
N GLU A 355 2.33 -26.22 25.80
CA GLU A 355 1.04 -26.90 25.61
C GLU A 355 1.00 -27.59 24.25
N SER A 356 0.54 -28.84 24.21
CA SER A 356 0.33 -29.57 22.96
C SER A 356 -0.98 -29.15 22.33
N VAL A 357 -0.92 -28.70 21.08
CA VAL A 357 -2.04 -28.15 20.32
C VAL A 357 -2.13 -28.77 18.94
N ARG A 358 -3.31 -28.64 18.35
CA ARG A 358 -3.59 -28.97 16.98
C ARG A 358 -3.71 -27.68 16.16
N VAL A 359 -3.01 -27.62 15.05
CA VAL A 359 -3.06 -26.53 14.08
C VAL A 359 -3.80 -27.02 12.85
N GLU A 360 -4.83 -26.30 12.42
CA GLU A 360 -5.72 -26.72 11.33
C GLU A 360 -5.99 -25.57 10.37
N PHE A 361 -6.08 -25.90 9.07
CA PHE A 361 -6.49 -24.97 8.04
C PHE A 361 -7.21 -25.68 6.88
N SER A 362 -8.16 -25.02 6.24
CA SER A 362 -8.87 -25.59 5.10
C SER A 362 -7.98 -25.64 3.85
N PRO A 363 -8.22 -26.57 2.90
CA PRO A 363 -7.55 -26.57 1.60
C PRO A 363 -7.62 -25.23 0.86
N GLY A 364 -8.76 -24.53 0.99
CA GLY A 364 -8.97 -23.21 0.41
C GLY A 364 -8.26 -22.06 1.10
N ALA A 365 -7.65 -22.28 2.28
CA ALA A 365 -6.83 -21.30 2.97
C ALA A 365 -5.42 -21.16 2.35
N GLY A 366 -4.97 -22.18 1.63
CA GLY A 366 -3.68 -22.18 0.95
C GLY A 366 -3.73 -21.42 -0.37
N THR A 367 -2.80 -20.49 -0.57
CA THR A 367 -2.60 -19.77 -1.83
C THR A 367 -1.33 -20.27 -2.50
N LEU A 368 -1.46 -20.83 -3.71
CA LEU A 368 -0.32 -21.24 -4.50
C LEU A 368 0.47 -19.99 -4.93
N LEU A 369 1.79 -20.08 -4.77
CA LEU A 369 2.70 -19.06 -5.24
C LEU A 369 3.35 -19.56 -6.53
N PRO A 370 3.46 -18.72 -7.57
CA PRO A 370 4.24 -19.06 -8.74
C PRO A 370 5.68 -19.41 -8.35
N ASP A 371 6.24 -20.42 -8.98
CA ASP A 371 7.66 -20.73 -8.79
C ASP A 371 8.46 -19.47 -9.11
N GLY A 372 9.17 -18.98 -8.09
CA GLY A 372 10.11 -17.89 -8.23
C GLY A 372 11.30 -18.34 -9.09
N GLN A 373 11.11 -18.45 -10.38
CA GLN A 373 12.25 -18.38 -11.29
C GLN A 373 12.83 -16.97 -11.11
N ALA A 374 13.99 -16.93 -10.50
CA ALA A 374 14.81 -15.73 -10.44
C ALA A 374 14.96 -15.21 -11.89
N MET A 375 14.28 -14.10 -12.23
CA MET A 375 14.61 -13.31 -13.39
C MET A 375 15.86 -12.49 -13.13
#